data_3e125b4e72b1d869ce57265a7c6a41d2
#
_entry.id   3e125b4e72b1d869ce57265a7c6a41d2
#
_cell.length_a   1.000
_cell.length_b   1.000
_cell.length_c   1.000
_cell.angle_alpha   90.00
_cell.angle_beta   90.00
_cell.angle_gamma   90.00
#
_symmetry.space_group_name_H-M   'P 1'
#
loop_
_entity.id
_entity.type
_entity.pdbx_description
1 polymer ?
#
loop_
_entity_poly.entity_id
_entity_poly.type
_entity_poly.pdbx_seq_one_letter_code
_entity_poly.pdbx_strand_id
1 'polypeptide(L)'
;MQRFTELKVWQRGHALVLSVYRLTVGFPVAERYGLLSQLRRAALSVPTNIAEGSKRVGRQEYARFLNIAEASRAETEFLLMVSWDLGYITPAMANAIFKDVAELARMLHGLREKVEASK
;
A
#
# COMPACT_ATOMS: atom_id res chain seq x y z
N MET A 1 22.03 -10.83 -6.17
CA MET A 1 21.19 -9.67 -5.73
C MET A 1 19.72 -10.02 -5.88
N GLN A 2 18.96 -9.83 -4.81
CA GLN A 2 17.53 -10.11 -4.84
C GLN A 2 16.78 -9.02 -5.61
N ARG A 3 15.89 -9.46 -6.49
CA ARG A 3 15.00 -8.53 -7.21
C ARG A 3 13.88 -8.11 -6.28
N PHE A 4 13.39 -6.85 -6.43
CA PHE A 4 12.29 -6.40 -5.57
C PHE A 4 11.03 -7.26 -5.74
N THR A 5 10.82 -7.83 -6.92
CA THR A 5 9.67 -8.69 -7.19
C THR A 5 9.68 -9.97 -6.35
N GLU A 6 10.82 -10.32 -5.75
CA GLU A 6 10.96 -11.48 -4.88
C GLU A 6 10.66 -11.17 -3.41
N LEU A 7 10.58 -9.88 -3.07
CA LEU A 7 10.24 -9.46 -1.70
C LEU A 7 8.76 -9.70 -1.43
N LYS A 8 8.47 -10.44 -0.36
CA LYS A 8 7.08 -10.73 0.01
C LYS A 8 6.28 -9.47 0.27
N VAL A 9 6.90 -8.48 0.91
CA VAL A 9 6.22 -7.21 1.21
C VAL A 9 5.86 -6.47 -0.08
N TRP A 10 6.73 -6.53 -1.10
CA TRP A 10 6.41 -5.94 -2.39
C TRP A 10 5.25 -6.68 -3.05
N GLN A 11 5.28 -8.02 -3.01
CA GLN A 11 4.21 -8.82 -3.58
C GLN A 11 2.85 -8.50 -2.95
N ARG A 12 2.84 -8.30 -1.63
CA ARG A 12 1.61 -7.92 -0.92
C ARG A 12 1.17 -6.50 -1.28
N GLY A 13 2.12 -5.58 -1.42
CA GLY A 13 1.82 -4.22 -1.88
C GLY A 13 1.25 -4.21 -3.29
N HIS A 14 1.82 -5.01 -4.18
CA HIS A 14 1.33 -5.17 -5.53
C HIS A 14 -0.10 -5.74 -5.55
N ALA A 15 -0.34 -6.77 -4.73
CA ALA A 15 -1.67 -7.36 -4.61
C ALA A 15 -2.70 -6.34 -4.11
N LEU A 16 -2.31 -5.47 -3.18
CA LEU A 16 -3.17 -4.41 -2.69
C LEU A 16 -3.57 -3.45 -3.82
N VAL A 17 -2.61 -3.09 -4.68
CA VAL A 17 -2.88 -2.23 -5.84
C VAL A 17 -3.96 -2.86 -6.73
N LEU A 18 -3.81 -4.13 -7.05
CA LEU A 18 -4.77 -4.83 -7.90
C LEU A 18 -6.15 -4.89 -7.25
N SER A 19 -6.20 -5.15 -5.94
CA SER A 19 -7.45 -5.18 -5.19
C SER A 19 -8.15 -3.82 -5.21
N VAL A 20 -7.37 -2.74 -5.02
CA VAL A 20 -7.91 -1.37 -5.04
C VAL A 20 -8.46 -1.04 -6.43
N TYR A 21 -7.76 -1.41 -7.49
CA TYR A 21 -8.25 -1.15 -8.85
C TYR A 21 -9.56 -1.88 -9.12
N ARG A 22 -9.67 -3.14 -8.72
CA ARG A 22 -10.89 -3.94 -8.91
C ARG A 22 -12.05 -3.37 -8.09
N LEU A 23 -11.77 -3.02 -6.86
CA LEU A 23 -12.76 -2.50 -5.92
C LEU A 23 -13.33 -1.17 -6.36
N THR A 24 -12.49 -0.30 -6.95
CA THR A 24 -12.90 1.04 -7.33
C THR A 24 -13.64 1.11 -8.67
N VAL A 25 -13.71 0.00 -9.42
CA VAL A 25 -14.48 -0.03 -10.67
C VAL A 25 -15.94 0.34 -10.41
N GLY A 26 -16.49 -0.06 -9.27
CA GLY A 26 -17.88 0.22 -8.92
C GLY A 26 -18.12 1.59 -8.28
N PHE A 27 -17.11 2.43 -8.16
CA PHE A 27 -17.28 3.75 -7.55
C PHE A 27 -18.10 4.65 -8.44
N PRO A 28 -18.87 5.62 -7.86
CA PRO A 28 -19.63 6.58 -8.65
C PRO A 28 -18.75 7.38 -9.61
N VAL A 29 -19.28 7.71 -10.77
CA VAL A 29 -18.57 8.52 -11.77
C VAL A 29 -18.12 9.85 -11.18
N ALA A 30 -18.89 10.41 -10.24
CA ALA A 30 -18.53 11.66 -9.56
C ALA A 30 -17.20 11.58 -8.82
N GLU A 31 -16.76 10.39 -8.44
CA GLU A 31 -15.49 10.19 -7.70
C GLU A 31 -14.30 9.94 -8.61
N ARG A 32 -14.49 9.94 -9.91
CA ARG A 32 -13.44 9.58 -10.88
C ARG A 32 -12.16 10.38 -10.68
N TYR A 33 -12.27 11.68 -10.46
CA TYR A 33 -11.14 12.58 -10.27
C TYR A 33 -10.95 12.98 -8.80
N GLY A 34 -11.70 12.35 -7.90
CA GLY A 34 -11.62 12.57 -6.47
C GLY A 34 -11.12 11.34 -5.75
N LEU A 35 -12.00 10.75 -4.94
CA LEU A 35 -11.66 9.62 -4.07
C LEU A 35 -11.05 8.45 -4.83
N LEU A 36 -11.62 8.08 -5.98
CA LEU A 36 -11.11 6.96 -6.78
C LEU A 36 -9.66 7.22 -7.19
N SER A 37 -9.39 8.39 -7.73
CA SER A 37 -8.05 8.76 -8.20
C SER A 37 -7.05 8.78 -7.04
N GLN A 38 -7.42 9.40 -5.92
CA GLN A 38 -6.55 9.48 -4.74
C GLN A 38 -6.24 8.09 -4.17
N LEU A 39 -7.26 7.24 -4.09
CA LEU A 39 -7.09 5.89 -3.53
C LEU A 39 -6.14 5.06 -4.39
N ARG A 40 -6.30 5.11 -5.71
CA ARG A 40 -5.42 4.39 -6.62
C ARG A 40 -3.98 4.90 -6.53
N ARG A 41 -3.79 6.21 -6.44
CA ARG A 41 -2.45 6.80 -6.33
C ARG A 41 -1.78 6.41 -5.01
N ALA A 42 -2.52 6.47 -3.91
CA ALA A 42 -1.98 6.08 -2.61
C ALA A 42 -1.55 4.62 -2.61
N ALA A 43 -2.41 3.73 -3.14
CA ALA A 43 -2.09 2.31 -3.21
C ALA A 43 -0.86 2.05 -4.07
N LEU A 44 -0.76 2.68 -5.24
CA LEU A 44 0.39 2.53 -6.14
C LEU A 44 1.70 2.96 -5.47
N SER A 45 1.64 3.99 -4.63
CA SER A 45 2.82 4.51 -3.95
C SER A 45 3.44 3.49 -3.00
N VAL A 46 2.68 2.52 -2.48
CA VAL A 46 3.20 1.51 -1.56
C VAL A 46 4.26 0.64 -2.23
N PRO A 47 3.93 -0.17 -3.24
CA PRO A 47 4.95 -1.02 -3.88
C PRO A 47 5.99 -0.21 -4.64
N THR A 48 5.65 0.97 -5.15
CA THR A 48 6.61 1.83 -5.85
C THR A 48 7.75 2.20 -4.91
N ASN A 49 7.44 2.63 -3.69
CA ASN A 49 8.48 3.03 -2.73
C ASN A 49 9.26 1.84 -2.19
N ILE A 50 8.65 0.69 -2.05
CA ILE A 50 9.38 -0.53 -1.68
C ILE A 50 10.41 -0.86 -2.77
N ALA A 51 9.99 -0.83 -4.03
CA ALA A 51 10.87 -1.15 -5.16
C ALA A 51 12.02 -0.16 -5.25
N GLU A 52 11.72 1.15 -5.18
CA GLU A 52 12.74 2.19 -5.29
C GLU A 52 13.72 2.12 -4.12
N GLY A 53 13.20 1.91 -2.90
CA GLY A 53 14.05 1.81 -1.71
C GLY A 53 15.01 0.64 -1.78
N SER A 54 14.56 -0.50 -2.30
CA SER A 54 15.38 -1.70 -2.40
C SER A 54 16.56 -1.53 -3.35
N LYS A 55 16.52 -0.52 -4.22
CA LYS A 55 17.59 -0.23 -5.18
C LYS A 55 18.51 0.89 -4.72
N ARG A 56 18.22 1.54 -3.60
CA ARG A 56 19.06 2.63 -3.10
C ARG A 56 20.30 2.08 -2.42
N VAL A 57 21.35 2.89 -2.42
CA VAL A 57 22.58 2.56 -1.72
C VAL A 57 22.44 2.93 -0.26
N GLY A 58 22.74 1.99 0.62
CA GLY A 58 22.74 2.21 2.06
C GLY A 58 21.39 2.00 2.72
N ARG A 59 21.47 1.54 3.98
CA ARG A 59 20.28 1.19 4.75
C ARG A 59 19.42 2.39 5.12
N GLN A 60 20.04 3.56 5.32
CA GLN A 60 19.29 4.76 5.70
C GLN A 60 18.32 5.18 4.59
N GLU A 61 18.78 5.15 3.34
CA GLU A 61 17.93 5.48 2.21
C GLU A 61 16.85 4.43 2.01
N TYR A 62 17.20 3.16 2.16
CA TYR A 62 16.21 2.09 2.07
C TYR A 62 15.12 2.28 3.14
N ALA A 63 15.52 2.51 4.39
CA ALA A 63 14.59 2.74 5.48
C ALA A 63 13.70 3.96 5.24
N ARG A 64 14.25 5.02 4.65
CA ARG A 64 13.49 6.22 4.33
C ARG A 64 12.37 5.93 3.33
N PHE A 65 12.68 5.17 2.28
CA PHE A 65 11.67 4.79 1.28
C PHE A 65 10.62 3.86 1.88
N LEU A 66 11.02 2.93 2.76
CA LEU A 66 10.08 2.07 3.45
C LEU A 66 9.14 2.87 4.36
N ASN A 67 9.66 3.92 4.99
CA ASN A 67 8.84 4.81 5.81
C ASN A 67 7.80 5.54 4.94
N ILE A 68 8.18 5.96 3.74
CA ILE A 68 7.23 6.57 2.79
C ILE A 68 6.16 5.54 2.39
N ALA A 69 6.56 4.29 2.17
CA ALA A 69 5.60 3.23 1.85
C ALA A 69 4.61 3.00 3.01
N GLU A 70 5.10 3.06 4.25
CA GLU A 70 4.23 2.95 5.43
C GLU A 70 3.21 4.08 5.47
N ALA A 71 3.65 5.31 5.18
CA ALA A 71 2.75 6.47 5.14
C ALA A 71 1.71 6.32 4.02
N SER A 72 2.12 5.83 2.86
CA SER A 72 1.22 5.60 1.74
C SER A 72 0.19 4.52 2.05
N ARG A 73 0.60 3.47 2.78
CA ARG A 73 -0.32 2.43 3.23
C ARG A 73 -1.36 3.03 4.19
N ALA A 74 -0.92 3.89 5.10
CA ALA A 74 -1.84 4.54 6.04
C ALA A 74 -2.83 5.44 5.30
N GLU A 75 -2.37 6.17 4.29
CA GLU A 75 -3.25 6.98 3.46
C GLU A 75 -4.26 6.11 2.72
N THR A 76 -3.81 4.98 2.17
CA THR A 76 -4.69 4.01 1.51
C THR A 76 -5.77 3.53 2.48
N GLU A 77 -5.38 3.19 3.69
CA GLU A 77 -6.33 2.74 4.72
C GLU A 77 -7.37 3.81 5.02
N PHE A 78 -6.95 5.05 5.20
CA PHE A 78 -7.88 6.15 5.45
C PHE A 78 -8.88 6.33 4.30
N LEU A 79 -8.38 6.32 3.08
CA LEU A 79 -9.26 6.49 1.91
C LEU A 79 -10.24 5.31 1.75
N LEU A 80 -9.82 4.11 2.15
CA LEU A 80 -10.71 2.96 2.20
C LEU A 80 -11.79 3.12 3.28
N MET A 81 -11.42 3.70 4.42
CA MET A 81 -12.40 4.00 5.48
C MET A 81 -13.46 4.98 4.99
N VAL A 82 -13.04 6.02 4.27
CA VAL A 82 -13.97 6.97 3.66
C VAL A 82 -14.89 6.25 2.68
N SER A 83 -14.32 5.38 1.85
CA SER A 83 -15.08 4.61 0.87
C SER A 83 -16.12 3.71 1.53
N TRP A 84 -15.76 3.11 2.65
CA TRP A 84 -16.66 2.28 3.44
C TRP A 84 -17.79 3.12 4.05
N ASP A 85 -17.43 4.25 4.65
CA ASP A 85 -18.40 5.13 5.28
C ASP A 85 -19.40 5.71 4.28
N LEU A 86 -18.97 5.95 3.06
CA LEU A 86 -19.82 6.44 1.99
C LEU A 86 -20.66 5.34 1.31
N GLY A 87 -20.44 4.09 1.70
CA GLY A 87 -21.19 2.97 1.13
C GLY A 87 -20.74 2.54 -0.25
N TYR A 88 -19.52 2.90 -0.66
CA TYR A 88 -19.02 2.56 -2.00
C TYR A 88 -18.49 1.15 -2.10
N ILE A 89 -18.20 0.50 -0.97
CA ILE A 89 -17.69 -0.88 -0.95
C ILE A 89 -18.62 -1.73 -0.08
N THR A 90 -18.74 -3.00 -0.44
CA THR A 90 -19.60 -3.94 0.28
C THR A 90 -18.93 -4.40 1.58
N PRO A 91 -19.70 -4.92 2.56
CA PRO A 91 -19.10 -5.48 3.77
C PRO A 91 -18.06 -6.56 3.49
N ALA A 92 -18.29 -7.41 2.48
CA ALA A 92 -17.34 -8.46 2.12
C ALA A 92 -16.04 -7.87 1.58
N MET A 93 -16.14 -6.85 0.71
CA MET A 93 -14.97 -6.14 0.20
C MET A 93 -14.19 -5.46 1.32
N ALA A 94 -14.90 -4.76 2.21
CA ALA A 94 -14.28 -4.06 3.34
C ALA A 94 -13.52 -5.04 4.22
N ASN A 95 -14.16 -6.15 4.59
CA ASN A 95 -13.55 -7.14 5.46
C ASN A 95 -12.25 -7.68 4.88
N ALA A 96 -12.24 -8.01 3.59
CA ALA A 96 -11.05 -8.54 2.92
C ALA A 96 -9.94 -7.51 2.80
N ILE A 97 -10.27 -6.30 2.34
CA ILE A 97 -9.24 -5.29 2.07
C ILE A 97 -8.60 -4.75 3.35
N PHE A 98 -9.38 -4.54 4.41
CA PHE A 98 -8.83 -4.05 5.67
C PHE A 98 -7.92 -5.08 6.32
N LYS A 99 -8.20 -6.36 6.15
CA LYS A 99 -7.32 -7.45 6.61
C LYS A 99 -5.98 -7.39 5.87
N ASP A 100 -6.02 -7.21 4.56
CA ASP A 100 -4.80 -7.12 3.73
C ASP A 100 -3.97 -5.89 4.10
N VAL A 101 -4.62 -4.75 4.33
CA VAL A 101 -3.93 -3.52 4.71
C VAL A 101 -3.25 -3.68 6.06
N ALA A 102 -3.92 -4.32 7.03
CA ALA A 102 -3.35 -4.56 8.36
C ALA A 102 -2.14 -5.49 8.30
N GLU A 103 -2.21 -6.54 7.46
CA GLU A 103 -1.10 -7.47 7.29
C GLU A 103 0.10 -6.76 6.67
N LEU A 104 -0.16 -5.93 5.66
CA LEU A 104 0.90 -5.16 5.00
C LEU A 104 1.57 -4.20 5.98
N ALA A 105 0.81 -3.61 6.90
CA ALA A 105 1.37 -2.74 7.94
C ALA A 105 2.42 -3.47 8.76
N ARG A 106 2.11 -4.69 9.20
CA ARG A 106 3.03 -5.50 10.00
C ARG A 106 4.29 -5.84 9.20
N MET A 107 4.13 -6.21 7.95
CA MET A 107 5.25 -6.60 7.08
C MET A 107 6.18 -5.42 6.79
N LEU A 108 5.61 -4.25 6.49
CA LEU A 108 6.38 -3.04 6.23
C LEU A 108 7.16 -2.61 7.46
N HIS A 109 6.49 -2.58 8.61
CA HIS A 109 7.13 -2.20 9.87
C HIS A 109 8.29 -3.15 10.19
N GLY A 110 8.07 -4.46 10.07
CA GLY A 110 9.09 -5.46 10.35
C GLY A 110 10.30 -5.32 9.44
N LEU A 111 10.06 -5.09 8.15
CA LEU A 111 11.17 -4.92 7.20
C LEU A 111 11.95 -3.64 7.49
N ARG A 112 11.24 -2.52 7.76
CA ARG A 112 11.92 -1.26 8.07
C ARG A 112 12.78 -1.38 9.30
N GLU A 113 12.27 -1.99 10.37
CA GLU A 113 13.06 -2.22 11.58
C GLU A 113 14.30 -3.06 11.29
N LYS A 114 14.14 -4.12 10.50
CA LYS A 114 15.24 -5.00 10.14
C LYS A 114 16.31 -4.25 9.33
N VAL A 115 15.90 -3.42 8.40
CA VAL A 115 16.80 -2.61 7.58
C VAL A 115 17.54 -1.60 8.45
N GLU A 116 16.84 -0.92 9.36
CA GLU A 116 17.45 0.07 10.26
C GLU A 116 18.46 -0.57 11.21
N ALA A 117 18.21 -1.80 11.63
CA ALA A 117 19.09 -2.51 12.57
C ALA A 117 20.30 -3.13 11.88
N SER A 118 20.29 -3.30 10.57
CA SER A 118 21.39 -3.94 9.85
C SER A 118 22.60 -3.00 9.77
N LYS A 119 23.79 -3.59 9.65
CA LYS A 119 25.04 -2.82 9.63
C LYS A 119 25.79 -3.03 8.34
#